data_d870497cbcdc23faac0f966cc9e19568
#
_entry.id   d870497cbcdc23faac0f966cc9e19568
#
_cell.length_a   1.000
_cell.length_b   1.000
_cell.length_c   1.000
_cell.angle_alpha   90.00
_cell.angle_beta   90.00
_cell.angle_gamma   90.00
#
_symmetry.space_group_name_H-M   'P 1'
#
loop_
_entity.id
_entity.type
_entity.pdbx_description
1 polymer ?
#
loop_
_entity_poly.entity_id
_entity_poly.type
_entity_poly.pdbx_seq_one_letter_code
_entity_poly.pdbx_strand_id
1 'polypeptide(L)'
;MCIVISQSGETADTLAAMRLAKQAGAFTIAIVNVVSSTIAREADGVLYTWAGPEISVATTKAYSAQLSALYLISVKIARVRGLISIGDERALCAELQRLPECIEQTLGCQSDMQRIDSLYAIRSTCSPWTRTGLCRRARGFAQAEGNFLYSFGGVCCR
;
A
#
# COMPACT_ATOMS: atom_id res chain seq x y z
N MET A 1 13.61 -11.92 -11.15
CA MET A 1 13.41 -10.56 -10.66
C MET A 1 12.61 -10.64 -9.38
N CYS A 2 13.01 -9.90 -8.35
CA CYS A 2 12.34 -9.79 -7.06
C CYS A 2 12.01 -8.31 -6.79
N ILE A 3 10.76 -8.00 -6.43
CA ILE A 3 10.35 -6.65 -6.05
C ILE A 3 10.20 -6.63 -4.53
N VAL A 4 10.88 -5.71 -3.89
CA VAL A 4 10.92 -5.54 -2.43
C VAL A 4 10.25 -4.22 -2.07
N ILE A 5 9.29 -4.25 -1.18
CA ILE A 5 8.50 -3.07 -0.80
C ILE A 5 8.69 -2.81 0.69
N SER A 6 9.12 -1.61 1.02
CA SER A 6 9.24 -1.16 2.40
C SER A 6 9.08 0.35 2.48
N GLN A 7 8.31 0.86 3.42
CA GLN A 7 8.20 2.31 3.61
C GLN A 7 9.51 2.89 4.12
N SER A 8 10.06 2.34 5.21
CA SER A 8 11.31 2.82 5.83
C SER A 8 12.57 2.37 5.09
N GLY A 9 12.49 1.23 4.38
CA GLY A 9 13.66 0.58 3.80
C GLY A 9 14.63 -0.02 4.82
N GLU A 10 14.19 -0.18 6.07
CA GLU A 10 14.99 -0.72 7.20
C GLU A 10 14.35 -1.97 7.83
N THR A 11 13.28 -2.51 7.23
CA THR A 11 12.58 -3.69 7.74
C THR A 11 13.49 -4.92 7.67
N ALA A 12 13.86 -5.47 8.81
CA ALA A 12 14.88 -6.54 8.91
C ALA A 12 14.50 -7.79 8.08
N ASP A 13 13.24 -8.25 8.19
CA ASP A 13 12.77 -9.43 7.46
C ASP A 13 12.78 -9.21 5.94
N THR A 14 12.38 -8.02 5.51
CA THR A 14 12.37 -7.64 4.09
C THR A 14 13.79 -7.56 3.54
N LEU A 15 14.72 -7.02 4.33
CA LEU A 15 16.13 -6.95 3.97
C LEU A 15 16.75 -8.36 3.85
N ALA A 16 16.45 -9.23 4.83
CA ALA A 16 16.91 -10.62 4.79
C ALA A 16 16.38 -11.36 3.55
N ALA A 17 15.09 -11.22 3.23
CA ALA A 17 14.48 -11.81 2.06
C ALA A 17 15.12 -11.29 0.75
N MET A 18 15.39 -9.98 0.66
CA MET A 18 16.08 -9.39 -0.49
C MET A 18 17.48 -9.98 -0.68
N ARG A 19 18.25 -10.11 0.41
CA ARG A 19 19.60 -10.68 0.37
C ARG A 19 19.59 -12.14 -0.10
N LEU A 20 18.63 -12.93 0.37
CA LEU A 20 18.43 -14.31 -0.11
C LEU A 20 18.08 -14.34 -1.59
N ALA A 21 17.22 -13.47 -2.07
CA ALA A 21 16.88 -13.36 -3.49
C ALA A 21 18.12 -13.01 -4.34
N LYS A 22 18.98 -12.09 -3.86
CA LYS A 22 20.25 -11.74 -4.53
C LYS A 22 21.21 -12.90 -4.55
N GLN A 23 21.36 -13.64 -3.46
CA GLN A 23 22.21 -14.85 -3.41
C GLN A 23 21.72 -15.92 -4.40
N ALA A 24 20.41 -16.01 -4.63
CA ALA A 24 19.82 -16.88 -5.64
C ALA A 24 19.94 -16.32 -7.07
N GLY A 25 20.65 -15.22 -7.30
CA GLY A 25 20.87 -14.61 -8.62
C GLY A 25 19.69 -13.79 -9.15
N ALA A 26 18.71 -13.43 -8.31
CA ALA A 26 17.60 -12.60 -8.74
C ALA A 26 17.98 -11.12 -8.78
N PHE A 27 17.64 -10.43 -9.88
CA PHE A 27 17.69 -8.96 -9.94
C PHE A 27 16.65 -8.38 -9.00
N THR A 28 17.04 -7.47 -8.12
CA THR A 28 16.18 -6.90 -7.07
C THR A 28 15.81 -5.46 -7.34
N ILE A 29 14.52 -5.14 -7.24
CA ILE A 29 14.00 -3.77 -7.33
C ILE A 29 13.37 -3.42 -5.99
N ALA A 30 13.81 -2.32 -5.38
CA ALA A 30 13.25 -1.79 -4.15
C ALA A 30 12.24 -0.68 -4.43
N ILE A 31 11.07 -0.74 -3.80
CA ILE A 31 10.12 0.37 -3.72
C ILE A 31 10.16 0.87 -2.28
N VAL A 32 10.75 2.04 -2.06
CA VAL A 32 10.97 2.61 -0.73
C VAL A 32 10.61 4.09 -0.69
N ASN A 33 10.30 4.61 0.50
CA ASN A 33 10.04 6.04 0.68
C ASN A 33 11.26 6.80 1.22
N VAL A 34 12.08 6.13 2.05
CA VAL A 34 13.25 6.77 2.67
C VAL A 34 14.46 6.64 1.77
N VAL A 35 15.00 7.80 1.39
CA VAL A 35 16.22 7.89 0.57
C VAL A 35 17.41 7.36 1.37
N SER A 36 18.32 6.67 0.70
CA SER A 36 19.54 6.10 1.29
C SER A 36 19.32 5.08 2.41
N SER A 37 18.12 4.50 2.51
CA SER A 37 17.86 3.38 3.42
C SER A 37 18.69 2.15 3.04
N THR A 38 18.84 1.21 3.97
CA THR A 38 19.66 0.01 3.77
C THR A 38 19.17 -0.80 2.57
N ILE A 39 17.84 -1.01 2.43
CA ILE A 39 17.25 -1.69 1.27
C ILE A 39 17.56 -0.92 -0.02
N ALA A 40 17.46 0.42 0.00
CA ALA A 40 17.76 1.25 -1.18
C ALA A 40 19.21 1.13 -1.64
N ARG A 41 20.14 1.04 -0.70
CA ARG A 41 21.59 0.91 -1.00
C ARG A 41 21.96 -0.47 -1.54
N GLU A 42 21.27 -1.50 -1.07
CA GLU A 42 21.61 -2.88 -1.41
C GLU A 42 20.87 -3.42 -2.63
N ALA A 43 19.73 -2.84 -3.02
CA ALA A 43 18.97 -3.26 -4.20
C ALA A 43 19.70 -2.90 -5.51
N ASP A 44 19.44 -3.68 -6.58
CA ASP A 44 20.01 -3.44 -7.90
C ASP A 44 19.33 -2.28 -8.62
N GLY A 45 18.07 -2.00 -8.29
CA GLY A 45 17.30 -0.85 -8.75
C GLY A 45 16.41 -0.32 -7.66
N VAL A 46 16.17 1.00 -7.62
CA VAL A 46 15.36 1.65 -6.59
C VAL A 46 14.33 2.57 -7.22
N LEU A 47 13.10 2.50 -6.71
CA LEU A 47 12.03 3.44 -6.98
C LEU A 47 11.60 4.10 -5.68
N TYR A 48 11.78 5.41 -5.58
CA TYR A 48 11.34 6.19 -4.42
C TYR A 48 9.91 6.65 -4.61
N THR A 49 9.06 6.44 -3.60
CA THR A 49 7.65 6.81 -3.65
C THR A 49 7.40 8.30 -3.40
N TRP A 50 8.36 9.01 -2.80
CA TRP A 50 8.28 10.43 -2.49
C TRP A 50 7.01 10.84 -1.72
N ALA A 51 6.47 9.93 -0.90
CA ALA A 51 5.25 10.17 -0.12
C ALA A 51 5.46 11.15 1.07
N GLY A 52 6.69 11.64 1.25
CA GLY A 52 7.05 12.49 2.36
C GLY A 52 7.18 11.73 3.68
N PRO A 53 7.42 12.43 4.82
CA PRO A 53 7.54 11.79 6.12
C PRO A 53 6.25 11.08 6.50
N GLU A 54 6.35 9.84 6.96
CA GLU A 54 5.24 9.07 7.53
C GLU A 54 5.40 9.04 9.05
N ILE A 55 4.42 9.62 9.75
CA ILE A 55 4.44 9.74 11.21
C ILE A 55 3.72 8.55 11.85
N SER A 56 2.76 7.95 11.14
CA SER A 56 1.99 6.82 11.62
C SER A 56 2.77 5.51 11.48
N VAL A 57 2.66 4.63 12.48
CA VAL A 57 3.21 3.27 12.39
C VAL A 57 2.51 2.48 11.29
N ALA A 58 1.19 2.65 11.15
CA ALA A 58 0.47 2.13 10.00
C ALA A 58 0.52 3.13 8.86
N THR A 59 1.14 2.71 7.80
CA THR A 59 1.29 3.46 6.55
C THR A 59 -0.07 3.80 5.95
N THR A 60 -0.34 5.07 5.73
CA THR A 60 -1.55 5.53 5.03
C THR A 60 -1.22 5.97 3.60
N LYS A 61 -0.75 7.19 3.43
CA LYS A 61 -0.36 7.76 2.13
C LYS A 61 0.74 6.98 1.42
N ALA A 62 1.70 6.43 2.17
CA ALA A 62 2.79 5.67 1.57
C ALA A 62 2.30 4.36 0.94
N TYR A 63 1.24 3.73 1.48
CA TYR A 63 0.62 2.56 0.88
C TYR A 63 0.04 2.87 -0.51
N SER A 64 -0.74 3.95 -0.64
CA SER A 64 -1.30 4.37 -1.92
C SER A 64 -0.20 4.70 -2.94
N ALA A 65 0.88 5.36 -2.49
CA ALA A 65 2.03 5.65 -3.33
C ALA A 65 2.77 4.39 -3.78
N GLN A 66 2.89 3.37 -2.92
CA GLN A 66 3.47 2.06 -3.28
C GLN A 66 2.62 1.33 -4.31
N LEU A 67 1.28 1.36 -4.19
CA LEU A 67 0.38 0.81 -5.19
C LEU A 67 0.55 1.50 -6.54
N SER A 68 0.59 2.83 -6.56
CA SER A 68 0.80 3.61 -7.79
C SER A 68 2.14 3.25 -8.45
N ALA A 69 3.20 3.07 -7.65
CA ALA A 69 4.50 2.62 -8.14
C ALA A 69 4.44 1.22 -8.76
N LEU A 70 3.71 0.29 -8.14
CA LEU A 70 3.50 -1.06 -8.68
C LEU A 70 2.73 -1.04 -9.99
N TYR A 71 1.70 -0.21 -10.13
CA TYR A 71 1.00 -0.03 -11.40
C TYR A 71 1.94 0.47 -12.49
N LEU A 72 2.76 1.48 -12.22
CA LEU A 72 3.73 2.00 -13.19
C LEU A 72 4.75 0.93 -13.62
N ILE A 73 5.28 0.16 -12.67
CA ILE A 73 6.20 -0.96 -12.96
C ILE A 73 5.48 -2.01 -13.82
N SER A 74 4.25 -2.36 -13.48
CA SER A 74 3.48 -3.37 -14.20
C SER A 74 3.20 -2.95 -15.64
N VAL A 75 2.78 -1.70 -15.85
CA VAL A 75 2.57 -1.12 -17.18
C VAL A 75 3.86 -1.13 -17.98
N LYS A 76 4.99 -0.74 -17.36
CA LYS A 76 6.29 -0.74 -18.02
C LYS A 76 6.75 -2.14 -18.43
N ILE A 77 6.60 -3.12 -17.54
CA ILE A 77 6.96 -4.52 -17.83
C ILE A 77 6.04 -5.05 -18.95
N ALA A 78 4.74 -4.81 -18.90
CA ALA A 78 3.80 -5.24 -19.93
C ALA A 78 4.17 -4.64 -21.30
N ARG A 79 4.57 -3.36 -21.33
CA ARG A 79 5.00 -2.69 -22.56
C ARG A 79 6.31 -3.30 -23.11
N VAL A 80 7.31 -3.52 -22.25
CA VAL A 80 8.58 -4.12 -22.65
C VAL A 80 8.39 -5.54 -23.19
N ARG A 81 7.46 -6.29 -22.61
CA ARG A 81 7.10 -7.64 -23.06
C ARG A 81 6.18 -7.67 -24.30
N GLY A 82 5.79 -6.52 -24.81
CA GLY A 82 4.91 -6.42 -25.98
C GLY A 82 3.46 -6.84 -25.74
N LEU A 83 3.02 -6.88 -24.47
CA LEU A 83 1.66 -7.28 -24.07
C LEU A 83 0.64 -6.15 -24.24
N ILE A 84 1.09 -4.91 -24.26
CA ILE A 84 0.26 -3.72 -24.46
C ILE A 84 0.86 -2.81 -25.52
N SER A 85 0.02 -2.01 -26.19
CA SER A 85 0.45 -1.02 -27.16
C SER A 85 0.97 0.26 -26.48
N ILE A 86 1.62 1.14 -27.24
CA ILE A 86 1.99 2.50 -26.77
C ILE A 86 0.76 3.32 -26.40
N GLY A 87 -0.34 3.11 -27.12
CA GLY A 87 -1.62 3.78 -26.84
C GLY A 87 -2.18 3.38 -25.48
N ASP A 88 -2.18 2.08 -25.18
CA ASP A 88 -2.64 1.55 -23.88
C ASP A 88 -1.76 2.03 -22.73
N GLU A 89 -0.41 2.02 -22.92
CA GLU A 89 0.53 2.57 -21.93
C GLU A 89 0.19 4.02 -21.58
N ARG A 90 -0.03 4.87 -22.61
CA ARG A 90 -0.37 6.28 -22.42
C ARG A 90 -1.72 6.45 -21.74
N ALA A 91 -2.72 5.67 -22.11
CA ALA A 91 -4.04 5.72 -21.50
C ALA A 91 -3.99 5.36 -20.01
N LEU A 92 -3.29 4.26 -19.65
CA LEU A 92 -3.11 3.84 -18.27
C LEU A 92 -2.33 4.87 -17.44
N CYS A 93 -1.28 5.47 -17.99
CA CYS A 93 -0.54 6.53 -17.32
C CYS A 93 -1.39 7.79 -17.11
N ALA A 94 -2.25 8.15 -18.07
CA ALA A 94 -3.16 9.28 -17.94
C ALA A 94 -4.19 9.04 -16.83
N GLU A 95 -4.75 7.84 -16.71
CA GLU A 95 -5.65 7.50 -15.61
C GLU A 95 -4.94 7.55 -14.24
N LEU A 96 -3.69 7.11 -14.15
CA LEU A 96 -2.90 7.24 -12.93
C LEU A 96 -2.65 8.71 -12.55
N GLN A 97 -2.47 9.60 -13.53
CA GLN A 97 -2.32 11.03 -13.27
C GLN A 97 -3.60 11.70 -12.76
N ARG A 98 -4.77 11.12 -13.01
CA ARG A 98 -6.07 11.59 -12.50
C ARG A 98 -6.37 11.13 -11.06
N LEU A 99 -5.59 10.19 -10.52
CA LEU A 99 -5.82 9.66 -9.16
C LEU A 99 -5.92 10.73 -8.08
N PRO A 100 -5.08 11.79 -8.04
CA PRO A 100 -5.20 12.84 -7.03
C PRO A 100 -6.59 13.49 -7.02
N GLU A 101 -7.14 13.81 -8.19
CA GLU A 101 -8.49 14.40 -8.33
C GLU A 101 -9.57 13.43 -7.85
N CYS A 102 -9.46 12.14 -8.19
CA CYS A 102 -10.40 11.11 -7.75
C CYS A 102 -10.35 10.92 -6.22
N ILE A 103 -9.17 10.97 -5.64
CA ILE A 103 -8.97 10.89 -4.18
C ILE A 103 -9.60 12.10 -3.50
N GLU A 104 -9.38 13.31 -4.01
CA GLU A 104 -9.97 14.53 -3.48
C GLU A 104 -11.50 14.50 -3.51
N GLN A 105 -12.08 14.04 -4.62
CA GLN A 105 -13.53 13.83 -4.73
C GLN A 105 -14.04 12.81 -3.71
N THR A 106 -13.30 11.71 -3.50
CA THR A 106 -13.66 10.68 -2.52
C THR A 106 -13.58 11.21 -1.09
N LEU A 107 -12.58 12.05 -0.77
CA LEU A 107 -12.49 12.71 0.53
C LEU A 107 -13.66 13.67 0.80
N GLY A 108 -14.27 14.22 -0.23
CA GLY A 108 -15.51 15.01 -0.12
C GLY A 108 -16.71 14.24 0.46
N CYS A 109 -16.68 12.90 0.40
CA CYS A 109 -17.71 12.04 0.99
C CYS A 109 -17.53 11.79 2.50
N GLN A 110 -16.60 12.49 3.16
CA GLN A 110 -16.28 12.28 4.58
C GLN A 110 -17.49 12.40 5.51
N SER A 111 -18.36 13.38 5.28
CA SER A 111 -19.58 13.57 6.09
C SER A 111 -20.54 12.39 6.01
N ASP A 112 -20.69 11.79 4.83
CA ASP A 112 -21.54 10.63 4.63
C ASP A 112 -20.94 9.39 5.30
N MET A 113 -19.62 9.23 5.24
CA MET A 113 -18.91 8.14 5.93
C MET A 113 -19.03 8.28 7.45
N GLN A 114 -18.92 9.49 8.02
CA GLN A 114 -19.11 9.73 9.44
C GLN A 114 -20.55 9.41 9.90
N ARG A 115 -21.53 9.72 9.05
CA ARG A 115 -22.93 9.36 9.33
C ARG A 115 -23.14 7.85 9.33
N ILE A 116 -22.52 7.15 8.37
CA ILE A 116 -22.57 5.69 8.32
C ILE A 116 -21.87 5.09 9.55
N ASP A 117 -20.70 5.58 9.93
CA ASP A 117 -19.95 5.11 11.11
C ASP A 117 -20.79 5.25 12.39
N SER A 118 -21.51 6.36 12.56
CA SER A 118 -22.41 6.55 13.69
C SER A 118 -23.54 5.51 13.75
N LEU A 119 -24.08 5.08 12.62
CA LEU A 119 -25.06 4.00 12.55
C LEU A 119 -24.47 2.63 12.92
N TYR A 120 -23.22 2.38 12.52
CA TYR A 120 -22.51 1.15 12.91
C TYR A 120 -22.11 1.12 14.39
N ALA A 121 -21.79 2.26 14.98
CA ALA A 121 -21.51 2.36 16.42
C ALA A 121 -22.73 2.00 17.28
N ILE A 122 -23.93 2.31 16.82
CA ILE A 122 -25.21 1.98 17.49
C ILE A 122 -25.57 0.51 17.28
N ARG A 123 -25.30 -0.06 16.12
CA ARG A 123 -25.54 -1.46 15.78
C ARG A 123 -24.25 -2.25 15.87
N SER A 124 -23.94 -2.80 17.02
CA SER A 124 -22.85 -3.76 17.22
C SER A 124 -23.02 -5.09 16.43
N THR A 125 -23.86 -5.11 15.41
CA THR A 125 -24.46 -6.30 14.84
C THR A 125 -24.04 -6.64 13.43
N CYS A 126 -23.23 -5.83 12.77
CA CYS A 126 -23.05 -6.00 11.32
C CYS A 126 -21.80 -6.75 10.89
N SER A 127 -21.06 -7.37 11.80
CA SER A 127 -19.94 -8.21 11.39
C SER A 127 -20.06 -9.60 12.00
N PRO A 128 -19.94 -10.68 11.23
CA PRO A 128 -19.80 -12.04 11.77
C PRO A 128 -18.65 -12.13 12.78
N TRP A 129 -17.73 -11.18 12.78
CA TRP A 129 -16.63 -11.05 13.73
C TRP A 129 -17.05 -10.52 15.11
N THR A 130 -18.24 -9.90 15.24
CA THR A 130 -18.75 -9.46 16.56
C THR A 130 -19.18 -10.61 17.45
N ARG A 131 -19.52 -11.78 16.87
CA ARG A 131 -19.84 -12.98 17.64
C ARG A 131 -18.65 -13.55 18.42
N THR A 132 -17.42 -13.26 18.01
CA THR A 132 -16.20 -13.84 18.59
C THR A 132 -15.46 -12.92 19.54
N GLY A 133 -15.97 -11.71 19.82
CA GLY A 133 -15.28 -10.73 20.66
C GLY A 133 -14.00 -10.12 20.03
N LEU A 134 -13.59 -10.61 18.86
CA LEU A 134 -12.40 -10.11 18.14
C LEU A 134 -12.59 -8.66 17.68
N CYS A 135 -13.80 -8.27 17.29
CA CYS A 135 -14.09 -6.92 16.84
C CYS A 135 -13.98 -5.88 17.98
N ARG A 136 -14.25 -6.25 19.23
CA ARG A 136 -14.01 -5.37 20.39
C ARG A 136 -12.52 -5.16 20.64
N ARG A 137 -11.69 -6.19 20.42
CA ARG A 137 -10.22 -6.07 20.52
C ARG A 137 -9.66 -5.26 19.36
N ALA A 138 -10.15 -5.46 18.14
CA ALA A 138 -9.74 -4.68 16.98
C ALA A 138 -10.10 -3.19 17.11
N ARG A 139 -11.26 -2.84 17.72
CA ARG A 139 -11.61 -1.45 18.02
C ARG A 139 -10.68 -0.83 19.08
N GLY A 140 -10.36 -1.55 20.13
CA GLY A 140 -9.40 -1.08 21.13
C GLY A 140 -8.00 -0.88 20.53
N PHE A 141 -7.59 -1.77 19.64
CA PHE A 141 -6.30 -1.70 18.95
C PHE A 141 -6.30 -0.56 17.91
N ALA A 142 -7.36 -0.41 17.11
CA ALA A 142 -7.49 0.65 16.12
C ALA A 142 -7.56 2.05 16.77
N GLN A 143 -8.20 2.19 17.92
CA GLN A 143 -8.23 3.44 18.69
C GLN A 143 -6.89 3.74 19.35
N ALA A 144 -6.17 2.73 19.84
CA ALA A 144 -4.87 2.91 20.47
C ALA A 144 -3.75 3.23 19.48
N GLU A 145 -3.84 2.73 18.24
CA GLU A 145 -2.76 2.86 17.26
C GLU A 145 -3.11 3.69 16.02
N GLY A 146 -4.34 4.24 15.92
CA GLY A 146 -4.75 5.03 14.76
C GLY A 146 -4.85 4.23 13.44
N ASN A 147 -5.01 2.91 13.50
CA ASN A 147 -4.87 2.02 12.36
C ASN A 147 -6.20 1.62 11.74
N PHE A 148 -6.64 2.35 10.71
CA PHE A 148 -7.76 1.97 9.86
C PHE A 148 -7.49 0.73 8.98
N LEU A 149 -6.22 0.42 8.71
CA LEU A 149 -5.82 -0.65 7.79
C LEU A 149 -5.96 -2.07 8.34
N TYR A 150 -5.95 -2.26 9.64
CA TYR A 150 -6.14 -3.59 10.24
C TYR A 150 -7.56 -4.15 10.06
N SER A 151 -8.54 -3.27 9.82
CA SER A 151 -9.92 -3.70 9.52
C SER A 151 -10.08 -4.27 8.12
N PHE A 152 -9.22 -3.89 7.17
CA PHE A 152 -9.27 -4.38 5.79
C PHE A 152 -8.46 -5.65 5.55
N GLY A 153 -7.42 -5.90 6.32
CA GLY A 153 -6.59 -7.09 6.17
C GLY A 153 -7.31 -8.42 6.47
N GLY A 154 -8.41 -8.38 7.21
CA GLY A 154 -9.21 -9.56 7.50
C GLY A 154 -10.22 -9.96 6.41
N VAL A 155 -10.46 -9.12 5.43
CA VAL A 155 -11.46 -9.35 4.37
C VAL A 155 -10.84 -9.94 3.10
N CYS A 156 -9.53 -9.81 2.92
CA CYS A 156 -8.85 -10.28 1.71
C CYS A 156 -8.28 -11.71 1.78
N CYS A 157 -8.46 -12.44 2.89
CA CYS A 157 -7.96 -13.81 3.04
C CYS A 157 -9.09 -14.83 3.10
N ARG A 158 -9.98 -14.83 2.07
CA ARG A 158 -10.77 -16.02 1.70
C ARG A 158 -11.02 -16.04 0.21
#